data_82e453a7bd1d88eae3bcd2b2d2774379
#
_entry.id   82e453a7bd1d88eae3bcd2b2d2774379
#
_cell.length_a   1.000
_cell.length_b   1.000
_cell.length_c   1.000
_cell.angle_alpha   90.00
_cell.angle_beta   90.00
_cell.angle_gamma   90.00
#
_symmetry.space_group_name_H-M   'P 1'
#
loop_
_entity.id
_entity.type
_entity.pdbx_description
1 polymer ?
#
loop_
_entity_poly.entity_id
_entity_poly.type
_entity_poly.pdbx_seq_one_letter_code
_entity_poly.pdbx_strand_id
1 'polypeptide(L)'
;MKKGLFILLLCCCSIGLSQEATEEDLKVGLVLSGGGAKGLAHIGALKVIEASGVRIDYIGGTSMGAIVGALYASGYTASQLDSIFNALDFSRLIQDEIPRSAMTFYEKEASEKYALALPFDQFKLGFPSGLSKGQNVYNLLSNLTAHVDDIDDFSKLSIPFFCIATDVENGTQIMLENGYLPRAITASGALPSVFSPVVINDVMMIDGGVVNNYPVDELRAKGMDIIIGVDVQDSLKTRADLKSGFDVLVQLNNFHTIKDMVVKKEKTDVYLNPVSYTHLRAHETKA
;
A
#
# COMPACT_ATOMS: atom_id res chain seq x y z
N MET A 1 71.07 -1.90 -20.87
CA MET A 1 69.87 -1.33 -21.55
C MET A 1 68.72 -2.33 -21.71
N LYS A 2 68.92 -3.61 -22.03
CA LYS A 2 67.81 -4.59 -22.23
C LYS A 2 67.03 -4.95 -20.97
N LYS A 3 67.63 -4.94 -19.76
CA LYS A 3 66.94 -5.27 -18.48
C LYS A 3 66.03 -4.16 -17.99
N GLY A 4 66.33 -2.88 -18.25
CA GLY A 4 65.51 -1.75 -17.89
C GLY A 4 64.23 -1.65 -18.72
N LEU A 5 64.30 -2.02 -20.01
CA LEU A 5 63.15 -2.03 -20.91
C LEU A 5 62.11 -3.11 -20.54
N PHE A 6 62.60 -4.27 -20.02
CA PHE A 6 61.73 -5.37 -19.60
C PHE A 6 60.96 -5.05 -18.31
N ILE A 7 61.58 -4.33 -17.37
CA ILE A 7 60.91 -3.87 -16.14
C ILE A 7 59.87 -2.78 -16.46
N LEU A 8 60.17 -1.86 -17.39
CA LEU A 8 59.22 -0.84 -17.82
C LEU A 8 58.00 -1.46 -18.52
N LEU A 9 58.17 -2.50 -19.33
CA LEU A 9 57.11 -3.23 -19.98
C LEU A 9 56.22 -3.98 -18.97
N LEU A 10 56.83 -4.57 -17.90
CA LEU A 10 56.11 -5.25 -16.84
C LEU A 10 55.24 -4.28 -15.99
N CYS A 11 55.76 -3.07 -15.71
CA CYS A 11 55.01 -2.02 -15.00
C CYS A 11 53.86 -1.48 -15.83
N CYS A 12 54.00 -1.36 -17.15
CA CYS A 12 52.86 -0.95 -18.02
C CYS A 12 51.74 -2.00 -18.11
N CYS A 13 52.07 -3.28 -18.03
CA CYS A 13 51.07 -4.36 -18.00
C CYS A 13 50.27 -4.43 -16.69
N SER A 14 50.86 -4.01 -15.56
CA SER A 14 50.16 -4.00 -14.26
C SER A 14 49.17 -2.83 -14.09
N ILE A 15 49.33 -1.76 -14.87
CA ILE A 15 48.42 -0.61 -14.84
C ILE A 15 47.14 -0.88 -15.68
N GLY A 16 47.19 -1.81 -16.63
CA GLY A 16 46.08 -2.13 -17.52
C GLY A 16 45.06 -3.13 -16.98
N LEU A 17 45.22 -3.70 -15.77
CA LEU A 17 44.35 -4.75 -15.23
C LEU A 17 43.46 -4.28 -14.08
N SER A 18 43.49 -3.00 -13.70
CA SER A 18 42.52 -2.43 -12.79
C SER A 18 41.37 -1.77 -13.59
N GLN A 19 40.66 -2.58 -14.37
CA GLN A 19 39.29 -2.27 -14.74
C GLN A 19 38.45 -2.63 -13.52
N GLU A 20 38.26 -1.66 -12.60
CA GLU A 20 37.14 -1.69 -11.70
C GLU A 20 35.93 -1.87 -12.60
N ALA A 21 35.36 -3.07 -12.61
CA ALA A 21 33.99 -3.25 -13.04
C ALA A 21 33.20 -2.29 -12.15
N THR A 22 32.72 -1.19 -12.70
CA THR A 22 31.68 -0.41 -12.03
C THR A 22 30.53 -1.39 -11.84
N GLU A 23 30.40 -1.94 -10.63
CA GLU A 23 29.17 -2.61 -10.26
C GLU A 23 28.08 -1.58 -10.53
N GLU A 24 27.29 -1.83 -11.57
CA GLU A 24 26.11 -1.01 -11.80
C GLU A 24 25.28 -1.11 -10.52
N ASP A 25 25.08 0.02 -9.86
CA ASP A 25 24.29 0.10 -8.63
C ASP A 25 22.82 -0.17 -8.99
N LEU A 26 22.42 -1.46 -8.91
CA LEU A 26 21.11 -1.93 -9.29
C LEU A 26 20.04 -1.27 -8.40
N LYS A 27 19.04 -0.67 -9.03
CA LYS A 27 17.90 -0.05 -8.37
C LYS A 27 16.84 -1.07 -8.04
N VAL A 28 16.49 -1.17 -6.77
CA VAL A 28 15.50 -2.11 -6.26
C VAL A 28 14.19 -1.40 -5.96
N GLY A 29 13.13 -1.80 -6.66
CA GLY A 29 11.77 -1.34 -6.42
C GLY A 29 10.97 -2.32 -5.54
N LEU A 30 10.10 -1.79 -4.69
CA LEU A 30 9.19 -2.56 -3.85
C LEU A 30 7.75 -2.29 -4.24
N VAL A 31 7.01 -3.33 -4.66
CA VAL A 31 5.57 -3.27 -4.91
C VAL A 31 4.80 -3.89 -3.73
N LEU A 32 3.81 -3.16 -3.21
CA LEU A 32 2.92 -3.62 -2.15
C LEU A 32 1.48 -3.61 -2.64
N SER A 33 0.85 -4.79 -2.72
CA SER A 33 -0.53 -4.92 -3.20
C SER A 33 -1.56 -4.40 -2.20
N GLY A 34 -2.76 -4.09 -2.67
CA GLY A 34 -3.92 -3.97 -1.80
C GLY A 34 -4.37 -5.33 -1.27
N GLY A 35 -5.05 -5.34 -0.12
CA GLY A 35 -5.53 -6.57 0.51
C GLY A 35 -6.32 -6.36 1.79
N GLY A 36 -6.75 -5.13 2.09
CA GLY A 36 -7.47 -4.79 3.31
C GLY A 36 -6.68 -5.20 4.56
N ALA A 37 -7.32 -5.83 5.53
CA ALA A 37 -6.68 -6.25 6.78
C ALA A 37 -5.46 -7.17 6.57
N LYS A 38 -5.41 -7.94 5.48
CA LYS A 38 -4.27 -8.80 5.15
C LYS A 38 -3.03 -8.03 4.76
N GLY A 39 -3.18 -6.77 4.36
CA GLY A 39 -2.07 -5.87 4.10
C GLY A 39 -1.12 -5.69 5.28
N LEU A 40 -1.53 -6.03 6.50
CA LEU A 40 -0.63 -6.10 7.66
C LEU A 40 0.52 -7.12 7.47
N ALA A 41 0.33 -8.13 6.61
CA ALA A 41 1.39 -9.07 6.26
C ALA A 41 2.56 -8.41 5.51
N HIS A 42 2.36 -7.23 4.90
CA HIS A 42 3.45 -6.43 4.33
C HIS A 42 4.50 -6.09 5.38
N ILE A 43 4.09 -5.83 6.62
CA ILE A 43 5.02 -5.52 7.72
C ILE A 43 5.95 -6.70 7.99
N GLY A 44 5.43 -7.92 7.94
CA GLY A 44 6.24 -9.13 8.05
C GLY A 44 7.26 -9.28 6.91
N ALA A 45 6.84 -8.97 5.67
CA ALA A 45 7.74 -8.97 4.52
C ALA A 45 8.82 -7.88 4.65
N LEU A 46 8.44 -6.67 5.08
CA LEU A 46 9.40 -5.58 5.32
C LEU A 46 10.45 -5.93 6.37
N LYS A 47 10.08 -6.63 7.46
CA LYS A 47 11.06 -7.12 8.46
C LYS A 47 12.11 -8.04 7.84
N VAL A 48 11.70 -8.90 6.91
CA VAL A 48 12.62 -9.82 6.22
C VAL A 48 13.52 -9.04 5.25
N ILE A 49 12.96 -8.07 4.52
CA ILE A 49 13.69 -7.21 3.60
C ILE A 49 14.75 -6.40 4.37
N GLU A 50 14.37 -5.75 5.48
CA GLU A 50 15.33 -5.04 6.36
C GLU A 50 16.43 -5.96 6.87
N ALA A 51 16.06 -7.14 7.36
CA ALA A 51 17.04 -8.11 7.88
C ALA A 51 18.01 -8.64 6.80
N SER A 52 17.59 -8.65 5.54
CA SER A 52 18.44 -9.05 4.41
C SER A 52 19.42 -7.96 3.98
N GLY A 53 19.27 -6.72 4.48
CA GLY A 53 20.11 -5.58 4.12
C GLY A 53 19.88 -5.06 2.70
N VAL A 54 18.81 -5.45 2.02
CA VAL A 54 18.45 -4.95 0.68
C VAL A 54 18.02 -3.50 0.78
N ARG A 55 18.68 -2.62 0.01
CA ARG A 55 18.26 -1.22 -0.15
C ARG A 55 17.06 -1.17 -1.09
N ILE A 56 16.01 -0.45 -0.69
CA ILE A 56 14.86 -0.16 -1.53
C ILE A 56 15.00 1.28 -2.06
N ASP A 57 14.96 1.44 -3.37
CA ASP A 57 15.14 2.73 -4.06
C ASP A 57 13.82 3.39 -4.47
N TYR A 58 12.72 2.64 -4.55
CA TYR A 58 11.38 3.16 -4.85
C TYR A 58 10.29 2.22 -4.33
N ILE A 59 9.18 2.79 -3.88
CA ILE A 59 8.02 2.01 -3.41
C ILE A 59 6.78 2.41 -4.20
N GLY A 60 6.08 1.43 -4.74
CA GLY A 60 4.75 1.59 -5.33
C GLY A 60 3.72 0.78 -4.54
N GLY A 61 2.59 1.38 -4.18
CA GLY A 61 1.59 0.71 -3.38
C GLY A 61 0.16 0.99 -3.78
N THR A 62 -0.74 0.08 -3.40
CA THR A 62 -2.19 0.24 -3.58
C THR A 62 -2.92 -0.10 -2.29
N SER A 63 -3.94 0.70 -1.91
CA SER A 63 -4.79 0.43 -0.75
C SER A 63 -3.98 0.27 0.55
N MET A 64 -4.10 -0.84 1.27
CA MET A 64 -3.28 -1.09 2.46
C MET A 64 -1.77 -1.13 2.14
N GLY A 65 -1.39 -1.59 0.93
CA GLY A 65 0.01 -1.52 0.47
C GLY A 65 0.49 -0.08 0.30
N ALA A 66 -0.38 0.85 -0.10
CA ALA A 66 -0.08 2.28 -0.13
C ALA A 66 0.12 2.85 1.28
N ILE A 67 -0.73 2.47 2.23
CA ILE A 67 -0.63 2.94 3.63
C ILE A 67 0.67 2.45 4.26
N VAL A 68 0.95 1.16 4.21
CA VAL A 68 2.18 0.58 4.77
C VAL A 68 3.42 1.11 4.04
N GLY A 69 3.36 1.18 2.70
CA GLY A 69 4.46 1.67 1.86
C GLY A 69 4.78 3.14 2.11
N ALA A 70 3.77 3.99 2.23
CA ALA A 70 3.96 5.41 2.51
C ALA A 70 4.59 5.66 3.89
N LEU A 71 4.12 4.95 4.92
CA LEU A 71 4.70 5.08 6.26
C LEU A 71 6.16 4.59 6.27
N TYR A 72 6.45 3.48 5.58
CA TYR A 72 7.82 3.00 5.43
C TYR A 72 8.69 3.99 4.63
N ALA A 73 8.16 4.53 3.53
CA ALA A 73 8.82 5.57 2.73
C ALA A 73 9.07 6.88 3.51
N SER A 74 8.22 7.18 4.49
CA SER A 74 8.37 8.33 5.39
C SER A 74 9.42 8.12 6.48
N GLY A 75 10.04 6.92 6.57
CA GLY A 75 11.16 6.64 7.49
C GLY A 75 10.81 5.75 8.68
N TYR A 76 9.60 5.20 8.78
CA TYR A 76 9.30 4.19 9.80
C TYR A 76 9.99 2.86 9.48
N THR A 77 10.55 2.21 10.48
CA THR A 77 11.03 0.83 10.38
C THR A 77 9.87 -0.16 10.42
N ALA A 78 10.07 -1.36 9.89
CA ALA A 78 9.07 -2.43 9.96
C ALA A 78 8.68 -2.77 11.40
N SER A 79 9.62 -2.69 12.36
CA SER A 79 9.34 -2.92 13.78
C SER A 79 8.49 -1.82 14.41
N GLN A 80 8.68 -0.55 14.01
CA GLN A 80 7.83 0.55 14.44
C GLN A 80 6.41 0.41 13.89
N LEU A 81 6.28 0.07 12.59
CA LEU A 81 4.98 -0.20 11.97
C LEU A 81 4.26 -1.35 12.68
N ASP A 82 4.94 -2.44 12.99
CA ASP A 82 4.36 -3.55 13.75
C ASP A 82 3.80 -3.11 15.10
N SER A 83 4.58 -2.30 15.84
CA SER A 83 4.14 -1.78 17.13
C SER A 83 2.92 -0.86 17.01
N ILE A 84 2.91 0.04 16.00
CA ILE A 84 1.81 0.96 15.75
C ILE A 84 0.53 0.17 15.42
N PHE A 85 0.60 -0.71 14.41
CA PHE A 85 -0.58 -1.42 13.93
C PHE A 85 -1.13 -2.44 14.95
N ASN A 86 -0.29 -3.04 15.79
CA ASN A 86 -0.73 -3.91 16.88
C ASN A 86 -1.45 -3.15 18.01
N ALA A 87 -1.20 -1.86 18.17
CA ALA A 87 -1.85 -1.03 19.18
C ALA A 87 -3.20 -0.45 18.72
N LEU A 88 -3.56 -0.57 17.42
CA LEU A 88 -4.76 0.02 16.84
C LEU A 88 -6.00 -0.84 17.07
N ASP A 89 -7.10 -0.20 17.43
CA ASP A 89 -8.44 -0.76 17.36
C ASP A 89 -9.04 -0.48 15.97
N PHE A 90 -8.84 -1.43 15.05
CA PHE A 90 -9.32 -1.30 13.66
C PHE A 90 -10.84 -1.15 13.56
N SER A 91 -11.61 -1.76 14.50
CA SER A 91 -13.05 -1.64 14.48
C SER A 91 -13.49 -0.19 14.66
N ARG A 92 -12.92 0.48 15.67
CA ARG A 92 -13.18 1.90 15.93
C ARG A 92 -12.69 2.82 14.84
N LEU A 93 -11.52 2.51 14.24
CA LEU A 93 -11.00 3.29 13.12
C LEU A 93 -11.92 3.23 11.90
N ILE A 94 -12.36 2.03 11.53
CA ILE A 94 -13.20 1.83 10.34
C ILE A 94 -14.61 2.36 10.54
N GLN A 95 -15.16 2.28 11.75
CA GLN A 95 -16.52 2.74 12.05
C GLN A 95 -16.61 4.24 12.36
N ASP A 96 -15.50 4.97 12.33
CA ASP A 96 -15.44 6.38 12.74
C ASP A 96 -16.03 6.63 14.15
N GLU A 97 -15.88 5.65 15.05
CA GLU A 97 -16.42 5.78 16.40
C GLU A 97 -15.78 6.94 17.17
N ILE A 98 -16.63 7.82 17.66
CA ILE A 98 -16.21 8.88 18.60
C ILE A 98 -16.15 8.27 19.99
N PRO A 99 -15.03 8.42 20.74
CA PRO A 99 -14.97 7.97 22.13
C PRO A 99 -16.11 8.56 22.94
N ARG A 100 -16.80 7.73 23.71
CA ARG A 100 -17.95 8.18 24.52
C ARG A 100 -17.62 9.39 25.42
N SER A 101 -16.37 9.54 25.85
CA SER A 101 -15.89 10.68 26.61
C SER A 101 -15.89 12.00 25.82
N ALA A 102 -15.76 11.93 24.50
CA ALA A 102 -15.75 13.10 23.60
C ALA A 102 -17.15 13.45 23.05
N MET A 103 -18.16 12.57 23.23
CA MET A 103 -19.52 12.82 22.79
C MET A 103 -20.22 13.79 23.72
N THR A 104 -21.03 14.70 23.16
CA THR A 104 -21.96 15.54 23.91
C THR A 104 -23.10 14.67 24.49
N PHE A 105 -23.84 15.23 25.46
CA PHE A 105 -24.99 14.53 26.06
C PHE A 105 -26.02 14.12 25.02
N TYR A 106 -26.32 15.00 24.06
CA TYR A 106 -27.31 14.75 22.99
C TYR A 106 -26.83 13.68 22.01
N GLU A 107 -25.55 13.66 21.67
CA GLU A 107 -24.98 12.64 20.79
C GLU A 107 -25.02 11.25 21.45
N LYS A 108 -24.76 11.17 22.76
CA LYS A 108 -24.89 9.92 23.53
C LYS A 108 -26.31 9.39 23.51
N GLU A 109 -27.28 10.27 23.78
CA GLU A 109 -28.69 9.90 23.78
C GLU A 109 -29.16 9.48 22.38
N ALA A 110 -28.77 10.19 21.33
CA ALA A 110 -29.13 9.87 19.96
C ALA A 110 -28.52 8.53 19.50
N SER A 111 -27.25 8.26 19.81
CA SER A 111 -26.57 7.01 19.42
C SER A 111 -27.15 5.79 20.13
N GLU A 112 -27.69 5.94 21.35
CA GLU A 112 -28.33 4.88 22.12
C GLU A 112 -29.78 4.65 21.72
N LYS A 113 -30.44 5.66 21.14
CA LYS A 113 -31.88 5.63 20.83
C LYS A 113 -32.19 5.17 19.41
N TYR A 114 -31.30 5.43 18.45
CA TYR A 114 -31.56 5.15 17.05
C TYR A 114 -30.55 4.16 16.48
N ALA A 115 -31.05 3.03 16.00
CA ALA A 115 -30.21 2.00 15.37
C ALA A 115 -29.76 2.36 13.94
N LEU A 116 -30.43 3.32 13.29
CA LEU A 116 -30.14 3.76 11.94
C LEU A 116 -30.45 5.26 11.80
N ALA A 117 -29.45 6.01 11.32
CA ALA A 117 -29.61 7.40 10.93
C ALA A 117 -29.35 7.53 9.42
N LEU A 118 -30.34 8.03 8.67
CA LEU A 118 -30.17 8.28 7.24
C LEU A 118 -29.87 9.78 7.01
N PRO A 119 -28.93 10.11 6.12
CA PRO A 119 -28.65 11.49 5.78
C PRO A 119 -29.89 12.12 5.11
N PHE A 120 -30.21 13.34 5.55
CA PHE A 120 -31.30 14.13 5.02
C PHE A 120 -30.75 15.47 4.52
N ASP A 121 -30.67 15.62 3.20
CA ASP A 121 -30.17 16.82 2.56
C ASP A 121 -31.16 17.34 1.51
N GLN A 122 -31.33 18.65 1.44
CA GLN A 122 -32.23 19.32 0.49
C GLN A 122 -33.64 18.69 0.41
N PHE A 123 -34.24 18.32 1.54
CA PHE A 123 -35.53 17.64 1.65
C PHE A 123 -35.58 16.24 1.00
N LYS A 124 -34.44 15.59 0.77
CA LYS A 124 -34.33 14.21 0.27
C LYS A 124 -33.64 13.32 1.28
N LEU A 125 -34.20 12.13 1.47
CA LEU A 125 -33.50 11.03 2.17
C LEU A 125 -32.50 10.45 1.22
N GLY A 126 -31.22 10.43 1.64
CA GLY A 126 -30.12 9.80 0.91
C GLY A 126 -29.68 8.50 1.58
N PHE A 127 -29.02 7.66 0.81
CA PHE A 127 -28.20 6.61 1.38
C PHE A 127 -26.76 7.14 1.53
N PRO A 128 -26.06 6.80 2.62
CA PRO A 128 -24.67 7.21 2.78
C PRO A 128 -23.80 6.59 1.67
N SER A 129 -22.83 7.33 1.17
CA SER A 129 -21.89 6.89 0.14
C SER A 129 -20.91 5.81 0.62
N GLY A 130 -20.84 5.56 1.92
CA GLY A 130 -20.06 4.54 2.59
C GLY A 130 -20.55 4.33 4.02
N LEU A 131 -20.13 3.26 4.65
CA LEU A 131 -20.41 2.97 6.07
C LEU A 131 -19.70 3.98 7.00
N SER A 132 -18.57 4.50 6.56
CA SER A 132 -17.69 5.44 7.27
C SER A 132 -17.25 6.56 6.34
N LYS A 133 -17.01 7.74 6.91
CA LYS A 133 -16.36 8.86 6.19
C LYS A 133 -14.83 8.69 6.15
N GLY A 134 -14.28 7.75 6.94
CA GLY A 134 -12.84 7.52 7.06
C GLY A 134 -12.09 8.59 7.85
N GLN A 135 -12.81 9.41 8.66
CA GLN A 135 -12.19 10.53 9.37
C GLN A 135 -11.16 10.07 10.39
N ASN A 136 -11.42 8.98 11.12
CA ASN A 136 -10.47 8.45 12.10
C ASN A 136 -9.22 7.88 11.42
N VAL A 137 -9.38 7.23 10.27
CA VAL A 137 -8.26 6.75 9.45
C VAL A 137 -7.43 7.93 8.95
N TYR A 138 -8.10 8.95 8.39
CA TYR A 138 -7.42 10.16 7.91
C TYR A 138 -6.64 10.87 9.03
N ASN A 139 -7.25 11.03 10.21
CA ASN A 139 -6.59 11.67 11.35
C ASN A 139 -5.37 10.86 11.82
N LEU A 140 -5.49 9.52 11.86
CA LEU A 140 -4.37 8.64 12.19
C LEU A 140 -3.22 8.82 11.19
N LEU A 141 -3.51 8.75 9.89
CA LEU A 141 -2.50 8.88 8.84
C LEU A 141 -1.85 10.27 8.86
N SER A 142 -2.65 11.35 9.06
CA SER A 142 -2.11 12.70 9.21
C SER A 142 -1.16 12.82 10.39
N ASN A 143 -1.50 12.22 11.53
CA ASN A 143 -0.62 12.22 12.70
C ASN A 143 0.66 11.43 12.47
N LEU A 144 0.57 10.27 11.82
CA LEU A 144 1.74 9.42 11.54
C LEU A 144 2.69 10.03 10.51
N THR A 145 2.18 10.84 9.58
CA THR A 145 3.00 11.48 8.53
C THR A 145 3.30 12.95 8.81
N ALA A 146 2.97 13.46 9.99
CA ALA A 146 3.17 14.88 10.34
C ALA A 146 4.64 15.34 10.27
N HIS A 147 5.60 14.43 10.40
CA HIS A 147 7.03 14.74 10.30
C HIS A 147 7.52 14.94 8.85
N VAL A 148 6.68 14.67 7.86
CA VAL A 148 6.93 14.87 6.41
C VAL A 148 5.83 15.71 5.75
N ASP A 149 5.09 16.50 6.53
CA ASP A 149 3.94 17.28 6.04
C ASP A 149 4.33 18.43 5.09
N ASP A 150 5.59 18.84 5.10
CA ASP A 150 6.20 19.82 4.21
C ASP A 150 6.70 19.22 2.87
N ILE A 151 6.61 17.89 2.69
CA ILE A 151 7.04 17.20 1.48
C ILE A 151 5.85 16.96 0.55
N ASP A 152 5.66 17.85 -0.42
CA ASP A 152 4.62 17.70 -1.45
C ASP A 152 4.98 16.73 -2.57
N ASP A 153 6.27 16.57 -2.89
CA ASP A 153 6.78 15.67 -3.92
C ASP A 153 7.26 14.37 -3.27
N PHE A 154 6.51 13.28 -3.46
CA PHE A 154 6.78 12.00 -2.79
C PHE A 154 8.08 11.35 -3.24
N SER A 155 8.68 11.81 -4.33
CA SER A 155 10.03 11.39 -4.72
C SER A 155 11.12 11.89 -3.75
N LYS A 156 10.79 12.83 -2.87
CA LYS A 156 11.68 13.42 -1.85
C LYS A 156 11.49 12.82 -0.45
N LEU A 157 10.59 11.87 -0.28
CA LEU A 157 10.52 11.08 0.94
C LEU A 157 11.83 10.30 1.16
N SER A 158 12.04 9.76 2.34
CA SER A 158 13.24 8.96 2.66
C SER A 158 13.46 7.83 1.65
N ILE A 159 12.38 7.24 1.13
CA ILE A 159 12.37 6.39 -0.05
C ILE A 159 11.31 6.98 -1.00
N PRO A 160 11.63 7.24 -2.28
CA PRO A 160 10.67 7.65 -3.29
C PRO A 160 9.42 6.77 -3.31
N PHE A 161 8.24 7.38 -3.44
CA PHE A 161 6.97 6.69 -3.27
C PHE A 161 5.93 7.16 -4.28
N PHE A 162 5.03 6.25 -4.68
CA PHE A 162 3.74 6.56 -5.28
C PHE A 162 2.66 5.59 -4.80
N CYS A 163 1.41 6.01 -4.91
CA CYS A 163 0.27 5.11 -4.73
C CYS A 163 -0.75 5.24 -5.85
N ILE A 164 -1.57 4.20 -6.01
CA ILE A 164 -2.61 4.13 -7.02
C ILE A 164 -3.97 4.43 -6.39
N ALA A 165 -4.76 5.28 -7.04
CA ALA A 165 -6.18 5.46 -6.81
C ALA A 165 -6.95 5.21 -8.11
N THR A 166 -8.28 5.07 -8.02
CA THR A 166 -9.17 4.90 -9.16
C THR A 166 -10.05 6.14 -9.32
N ASP A 167 -10.05 6.75 -10.50
CA ASP A 167 -11.02 7.76 -10.90
C ASP A 167 -12.39 7.10 -11.11
N VAL A 168 -13.39 7.52 -10.34
CA VAL A 168 -14.74 6.92 -10.38
C VAL A 168 -15.47 7.23 -11.68
N GLU A 169 -15.24 8.41 -12.26
CA GLU A 169 -15.97 8.84 -13.45
C GLU A 169 -15.50 8.11 -14.71
N ASN A 170 -14.18 7.91 -14.82
CA ASN A 170 -13.57 7.36 -16.02
C ASN A 170 -13.19 5.88 -15.88
N GLY A 171 -13.18 5.34 -14.66
CA GLY A 171 -12.74 3.97 -14.39
C GLY A 171 -11.26 3.75 -14.71
N THR A 172 -10.43 4.80 -14.59
CA THR A 172 -9.00 4.75 -14.88
C THR A 172 -8.17 4.87 -13.62
N GLN A 173 -6.95 4.32 -13.67
CA GLN A 173 -6.01 4.50 -12.57
C GLN A 173 -5.47 5.94 -12.54
N ILE A 174 -5.23 6.44 -11.36
CA ILE A 174 -4.49 7.67 -11.09
C ILE A 174 -3.29 7.32 -10.22
N MET A 175 -2.11 7.68 -10.70
CA MET A 175 -0.87 7.57 -9.93
C MET A 175 -0.66 8.86 -9.13
N LEU A 176 -0.70 8.74 -7.81
CA LEU A 176 -0.50 9.86 -6.89
C LEU A 176 0.95 9.86 -6.41
N GLU A 177 1.70 10.87 -6.85
CA GLU A 177 3.14 11.06 -6.60
C GLU A 177 3.45 12.38 -5.90
N ASN A 178 2.44 13.20 -5.70
CA ASN A 178 2.58 14.52 -5.11
C ASN A 178 1.29 14.97 -4.39
N GLY A 179 1.41 16.06 -3.63
CA GLY A 179 0.36 16.65 -2.83
C GLY A 179 0.43 16.23 -1.37
N TYR A 180 -0.67 16.34 -0.64
CA TYR A 180 -0.71 16.02 0.78
C TYR A 180 -0.78 14.49 0.97
N LEU A 181 0.31 13.90 1.47
CA LEU A 181 0.50 12.45 1.57
C LEU A 181 -0.64 11.71 2.27
N PRO A 182 -1.16 12.14 3.45
CA PRO A 182 -2.30 11.49 4.09
C PRO A 182 -3.53 11.41 3.20
N ARG A 183 -3.78 12.45 2.39
CA ARG A 183 -4.93 12.49 1.49
C ARG A 183 -4.77 11.54 0.31
N ALA A 184 -3.57 11.44 -0.24
CA ALA A 184 -3.24 10.53 -1.33
C ALA A 184 -3.42 9.06 -0.90
N ILE A 185 -2.86 8.66 0.25
CA ILE A 185 -2.97 7.29 0.74
C ILE A 185 -4.38 6.96 1.25
N THR A 186 -5.14 7.95 1.76
CA THR A 186 -6.55 7.77 2.08
C THR A 186 -7.37 7.52 0.81
N ALA A 187 -7.12 8.26 -0.27
CA ALA A 187 -7.79 8.03 -1.55
C ALA A 187 -7.48 6.63 -2.11
N SER A 188 -6.21 6.21 -2.05
CA SER A 188 -5.79 4.86 -2.45
C SER A 188 -6.46 3.75 -1.63
N GLY A 189 -6.80 4.01 -0.36
CA GLY A 189 -7.45 3.05 0.55
C GLY A 189 -8.96 3.24 0.70
N ALA A 190 -9.60 4.11 -0.08
CA ALA A 190 -11.04 4.39 0.00
C ALA A 190 -11.87 3.25 -0.62
N LEU A 191 -11.92 2.11 0.06
CA LEU A 191 -12.63 0.91 -0.40
C LEU A 191 -14.13 1.22 -0.57
N PRO A 192 -14.69 1.01 -1.78
CA PRO A 192 -16.11 1.24 -2.05
C PRO A 192 -17.03 0.52 -1.06
N SER A 193 -18.13 1.15 -0.69
CA SER A 193 -19.11 0.69 0.31
C SER A 193 -18.63 0.73 1.76
N VAL A 194 -17.33 0.74 2.03
CA VAL A 194 -16.76 0.90 3.38
C VAL A 194 -16.50 2.37 3.66
N PHE A 195 -15.72 3.02 2.80
CA PHE A 195 -15.37 4.43 2.94
C PHE A 195 -16.02 5.30 1.87
N SER A 196 -16.26 6.55 2.21
CA SER A 196 -16.69 7.56 1.23
C SER A 196 -15.55 7.85 0.25
N PRO A 197 -15.86 8.10 -1.04
CA PRO A 197 -14.88 8.55 -2.01
C PRO A 197 -14.14 9.82 -1.56
N VAL A 198 -12.89 9.97 -1.97
CA VAL A 198 -12.04 11.13 -1.68
C VAL A 198 -11.95 12.01 -2.93
N VAL A 199 -12.18 13.31 -2.79
CA VAL A 199 -12.05 14.26 -3.91
C VAL A 199 -10.70 14.98 -3.81
N ILE A 200 -9.87 14.86 -4.85
CA ILE A 200 -8.59 15.56 -4.97
C ILE A 200 -8.59 16.28 -6.34
N ASN A 201 -8.40 17.60 -6.33
CA ASN A 201 -8.38 18.43 -7.55
C ASN A 201 -9.62 18.19 -8.43
N ASP A 202 -10.80 18.20 -7.84
CA ASP A 202 -12.10 17.96 -8.47
C ASP A 202 -12.30 16.55 -9.06
N VAL A 203 -11.37 15.63 -8.88
CA VAL A 203 -11.51 14.23 -9.27
C VAL A 203 -11.96 13.40 -8.08
N MET A 204 -13.05 12.65 -8.26
CA MET A 204 -13.57 11.71 -7.26
C MET A 204 -12.83 10.38 -7.36
N MET A 205 -12.17 10.01 -6.28
CA MET A 205 -11.30 8.83 -6.22
C MET A 205 -11.78 7.80 -5.21
N ILE A 206 -11.59 6.55 -5.56
CA ILE A 206 -11.78 5.37 -4.68
C ILE A 206 -10.52 4.51 -4.68
N ASP A 207 -10.56 3.42 -3.92
CA ASP A 207 -9.48 2.45 -3.79
C ASP A 207 -8.87 2.06 -5.15
N GLY A 208 -7.56 2.16 -5.24
CA GLY A 208 -6.81 1.85 -6.45
C GLY A 208 -6.90 0.38 -6.88
N GLY A 209 -7.20 -0.51 -5.94
CA GLY A 209 -7.35 -1.94 -6.20
C GLY A 209 -8.50 -2.29 -7.14
N VAL A 210 -9.41 -1.36 -7.39
CA VAL A 210 -10.48 -1.54 -8.39
C VAL A 210 -9.91 -1.64 -9.81
N VAL A 211 -8.87 -0.88 -10.13
CA VAL A 211 -8.26 -0.84 -11.47
C VAL A 211 -6.87 -1.47 -11.48
N ASN A 212 -6.03 -1.14 -10.51
CA ASN A 212 -4.64 -1.63 -10.46
C ASN A 212 -4.22 -1.93 -9.01
N ASN A 213 -4.38 -3.18 -8.61
CA ASN A 213 -4.09 -3.61 -7.24
C ASN A 213 -2.61 -3.94 -6.98
N TYR A 214 -1.79 -4.00 -8.02
CA TYR A 214 -0.37 -4.36 -7.92
C TYR A 214 0.43 -3.62 -9.01
N PRO A 215 0.97 -2.40 -8.70
CA PRO A 215 1.49 -1.47 -9.69
C PRO A 215 2.95 -1.77 -10.11
N VAL A 216 3.19 -2.99 -10.60
CA VAL A 216 4.53 -3.44 -11.02
C VAL A 216 5.01 -2.73 -12.28
N ASP A 217 4.10 -2.49 -13.24
CA ASP A 217 4.44 -1.83 -14.51
C ASP A 217 4.84 -0.37 -14.29
N GLU A 218 4.11 0.32 -13.41
CA GLU A 218 4.40 1.70 -13.03
C GLU A 218 5.75 1.81 -12.34
N LEU A 219 6.06 0.87 -11.44
CA LEU A 219 7.34 0.85 -10.75
C LEU A 219 8.49 0.50 -11.72
N ARG A 220 8.29 -0.43 -12.64
CA ARG A 220 9.27 -0.74 -13.69
C ARG A 220 9.54 0.49 -14.57
N ALA A 221 8.51 1.26 -14.90
CA ALA A 221 8.63 2.51 -15.67
C ALA A 221 9.42 3.61 -14.93
N LYS A 222 9.56 3.53 -13.61
CA LYS A 222 10.46 4.39 -12.81
C LYS A 222 11.94 4.02 -12.93
N GLY A 223 12.26 3.01 -13.75
CA GLY A 223 13.65 2.59 -14.00
C GLY A 223 14.23 1.68 -12.93
N MET A 224 13.41 0.86 -12.29
CA MET A 224 13.88 -0.16 -11.35
C MET A 224 14.39 -1.39 -12.10
N ASP A 225 15.60 -1.83 -11.75
CA ASP A 225 16.25 -3.00 -12.35
C ASP A 225 15.72 -4.31 -11.77
N ILE A 226 15.46 -4.32 -10.47
CA ILE A 226 14.91 -5.44 -9.72
C ILE A 226 13.62 -5.01 -9.03
N ILE A 227 12.57 -5.82 -9.12
CA ILE A 227 11.33 -5.58 -8.40
C ILE A 227 11.08 -6.72 -7.41
N ILE A 228 11.00 -6.34 -6.13
CA ILE A 228 10.46 -7.18 -5.07
C ILE A 228 8.97 -6.85 -4.94
N GLY A 229 8.12 -7.84 -5.07
CA GLY A 229 6.68 -7.63 -4.96
C GLY A 229 6.06 -8.46 -3.85
N VAL A 230 5.31 -7.81 -2.97
CA VAL A 230 4.57 -8.45 -1.89
C VAL A 230 3.10 -8.42 -2.23
N ASP A 231 2.55 -9.60 -2.50
CA ASP A 231 1.13 -9.80 -2.83
C ASP A 231 0.40 -10.43 -1.65
N VAL A 232 -0.60 -9.71 -1.14
CA VAL A 232 -1.44 -10.15 -0.03
C VAL A 232 -2.88 -10.41 -0.45
N GLN A 233 -3.12 -10.53 -1.75
CA GLN A 233 -4.43 -10.86 -2.31
C GLN A 233 -4.78 -12.33 -2.01
N ASP A 234 -6.09 -12.57 -1.83
CA ASP A 234 -6.63 -13.93 -1.75
C ASP A 234 -6.91 -14.51 -3.13
N SER A 235 -7.00 -15.83 -3.15
CA SER A 235 -7.73 -16.53 -4.20
C SER A 235 -9.23 -16.17 -4.16
N LEU A 236 -9.93 -16.48 -5.24
CA LEU A 236 -11.38 -16.31 -5.28
C LEU A 236 -12.05 -17.12 -4.16
N LYS A 237 -13.02 -16.52 -3.49
CA LYS A 237 -13.82 -17.17 -2.47
C LYS A 237 -14.67 -18.29 -3.07
N THR A 238 -14.84 -19.36 -2.33
CA THR A 238 -15.76 -20.45 -2.69
C THR A 238 -17.21 -20.03 -2.43
N ARG A 239 -18.17 -20.79 -2.99
CA ARG A 239 -19.60 -20.56 -2.72
C ARG A 239 -19.93 -20.57 -1.22
N ALA A 240 -19.22 -21.37 -0.44
CA ALA A 240 -19.43 -21.48 1.01
C ALA A 240 -19.01 -20.21 1.78
N ASP A 241 -18.08 -19.44 1.22
CA ASP A 241 -17.51 -18.24 1.82
C ASP A 241 -18.23 -16.95 1.39
N LEU A 242 -19.06 -17.02 0.34
CA LEU A 242 -19.87 -15.90 -0.16
C LEU A 242 -21.19 -15.83 0.64
N LYS A 243 -21.17 -15.18 1.80
CA LYS A 243 -22.29 -15.13 2.74
C LYS A 243 -23.13 -13.87 2.68
N SER A 244 -22.61 -12.81 2.05
CA SER A 244 -23.26 -11.50 1.99
C SER A 244 -23.17 -10.86 0.59
N GLY A 245 -24.04 -9.90 0.29
CA GLY A 245 -23.93 -9.10 -0.93
C GLY A 245 -22.60 -8.35 -1.02
N PHE A 246 -22.02 -7.95 0.11
CA PHE A 246 -20.70 -7.34 0.17
C PHE A 246 -19.60 -8.34 -0.27
N ASP A 247 -19.66 -9.60 0.17
CA ASP A 247 -18.73 -10.63 -0.30
C ASP A 247 -18.77 -10.81 -1.82
N VAL A 248 -19.98 -10.73 -2.39
CA VAL A 248 -20.17 -10.82 -3.85
C VAL A 248 -19.54 -9.62 -4.55
N LEU A 249 -19.71 -8.39 -4.05
CA LEU A 249 -19.09 -7.18 -4.61
C LEU A 249 -17.56 -7.27 -4.57
N VAL A 250 -16.99 -7.67 -3.44
CA VAL A 250 -15.55 -7.89 -3.30
C VAL A 250 -15.06 -8.97 -4.27
N GLN A 251 -15.82 -10.06 -4.42
CA GLN A 251 -15.49 -11.13 -5.36
C GLN A 251 -15.47 -10.64 -6.81
N LEU A 252 -16.43 -9.81 -7.23
CA LEU A 252 -16.48 -9.24 -8.58
C LEU A 252 -15.24 -8.38 -8.85
N ASN A 253 -14.84 -7.55 -7.89
CA ASN A 253 -13.59 -6.79 -7.99
C ASN A 253 -12.37 -7.71 -8.11
N ASN A 254 -12.33 -8.78 -7.33
CA ASN A 254 -11.23 -9.75 -7.34
C ASN A 254 -11.10 -10.54 -8.66
N PHE A 255 -12.15 -10.66 -9.46
CA PHE A 255 -12.05 -11.33 -10.78
C PHE A 255 -11.04 -10.63 -11.70
N HIS A 256 -11.06 -9.30 -11.72
CA HIS A 256 -10.14 -8.51 -12.52
C HIS A 256 -8.71 -8.59 -11.96
N THR A 257 -8.56 -8.33 -10.67
CA THR A 257 -7.24 -8.27 -10.01
C THR A 257 -6.49 -9.60 -10.08
N ILE A 258 -7.18 -10.73 -9.88
CA ILE A 258 -6.56 -12.07 -9.96
C ILE A 258 -6.14 -12.41 -11.39
N LYS A 259 -6.95 -12.05 -12.39
CA LYS A 259 -6.59 -12.25 -13.78
C LYS A 259 -5.33 -11.46 -14.16
N ASP A 260 -5.24 -10.21 -13.74
CA ASP A 260 -4.09 -9.34 -13.99
C ASP A 260 -2.83 -9.85 -13.30
N MET A 261 -2.97 -10.43 -12.11
CA MET A 261 -1.84 -10.96 -11.34
C MET A 261 -1.09 -12.09 -12.06
N VAL A 262 -1.74 -12.84 -12.95
CA VAL A 262 -1.05 -13.89 -13.74
C VAL A 262 0.09 -13.27 -14.55
N VAL A 263 -0.16 -12.13 -15.21
CA VAL A 263 0.84 -11.43 -16.03
C VAL A 263 1.81 -10.62 -15.15
N LYS A 264 1.29 -9.94 -14.12
CA LYS A 264 2.08 -9.06 -13.25
C LYS A 264 3.11 -9.82 -12.42
N LYS A 265 2.79 -11.05 -12.05
CA LYS A 265 3.71 -11.94 -11.33
C LYS A 265 4.95 -12.29 -12.18
N GLU A 266 4.79 -12.48 -13.49
CA GLU A 266 5.90 -12.75 -14.40
C GLU A 266 6.85 -11.55 -14.57
N LYS A 267 6.35 -10.33 -14.29
CA LYS A 267 7.13 -9.07 -14.34
C LYS A 267 7.83 -8.74 -13.02
N THR A 268 7.65 -9.57 -11.99
CA THR A 268 8.21 -9.39 -10.65
C THR A 268 9.40 -10.33 -10.47
N ASP A 269 10.58 -9.79 -10.15
CA ASP A 269 11.79 -10.58 -10.03
C ASP A 269 11.82 -11.42 -8.75
N VAL A 270 11.34 -10.85 -7.63
CA VAL A 270 11.19 -11.56 -6.35
C VAL A 270 9.75 -11.43 -5.88
N TYR A 271 8.97 -12.47 -6.06
CA TYR A 271 7.55 -12.49 -5.70
C TYR A 271 7.33 -13.16 -4.34
N LEU A 272 6.69 -12.42 -3.42
CA LEU A 272 6.36 -12.87 -2.07
C LEU A 272 4.84 -12.89 -1.89
N ASN A 273 4.29 -14.02 -1.45
CA ASN A 273 2.87 -14.14 -1.08
C ASN A 273 2.75 -14.68 0.36
N PRO A 274 2.82 -13.81 1.38
CA PRO A 274 2.81 -14.23 2.78
C PRO A 274 1.46 -14.79 3.24
N VAL A 275 0.37 -14.49 2.56
CA VAL A 275 -1.01 -14.89 2.96
C VAL A 275 -1.28 -16.36 2.61
N SER A 276 -0.68 -16.88 1.54
CA SER A 276 -0.82 -18.27 1.12
C SER A 276 -0.39 -19.28 2.21
N TYR A 277 0.64 -18.93 2.99
CA TYR A 277 1.17 -19.79 4.05
C TYR A 277 0.31 -19.81 5.34
N THR A 278 -0.42 -18.74 5.64
CA THR A 278 -1.26 -18.68 6.85
C THR A 278 -2.48 -19.59 6.77
N HIS A 279 -3.03 -19.80 5.58
CA HIS A 279 -4.15 -20.71 5.37
C HIS A 279 -3.74 -22.18 5.47
N LEU A 280 -2.57 -22.56 5.01
CA LEU A 280 -2.05 -23.92 5.12
C LEU A 280 -1.83 -24.31 6.60
N ARG A 281 -1.22 -23.45 7.40
CA ARG A 281 -1.00 -23.70 8.84
C ARG A 281 -2.27 -23.72 9.68
N ALA A 282 -3.29 -22.95 9.33
CA ALA A 282 -4.56 -22.96 10.05
C ALA A 282 -5.31 -24.30 9.91
N HIS A 283 -5.04 -25.07 8.86
CA HIS A 283 -5.56 -26.43 8.69
C HIS A 283 -4.73 -27.49 9.43
N GLU A 284 -3.43 -27.29 9.60
CA GLU A 284 -2.54 -28.23 10.29
C GLU A 284 -2.68 -28.20 11.82
N THR A 285 -3.14 -27.07 12.40
CA THR A 285 -3.33 -26.94 13.86
C THR A 285 -4.68 -27.47 14.38
N LYS A 286 -5.53 -28.04 13.52
CA LYS A 286 -6.81 -28.66 13.88
C LYS A 286 -6.85 -30.20 13.78
N ALA A 287 -5.69 -30.82 13.61
CA ALA A 287 -5.53 -32.27 13.66
C ALA A 287 -5.04 -32.74 15.04
#